data_72db1775fdb5512e8d502b6ff806129c
#
_entry.id   72db1775fdb5512e8d502b6ff806129c
#
_cell.length_a   1.000
_cell.length_b   1.000
_cell.length_c   1.000
_cell.angle_alpha   90.00
_cell.angle_beta   90.00
_cell.angle_gamma   90.00
#
_symmetry.space_group_name_H-M   'P 1'
#
loop_
_entity.id
_entity.type
_entity.pdbx_description
1 polymer ?
#
loop_
_entity_poly.entity_id
_entity_poly.type
_entity_poly.pdbx_seq_one_letter_code
_entity_poly.pdbx_strand_id
1 'polypeptide(L)'
;MTKIKIVVIVGPTAVGKTALGISLAKAFNGEIISGDSQQVYRQLDIGTAKATQEEQEAAVHHLIDIREVTESYSAYEFVQDAQKAISDIVSRGKLPIIVGGTGLYLQSLLEGYHLGGQVDQEAVKAYRNELEQLDDHDLYERLQVNNITIEQVNRRRAIRALELAQFADELENAETAYEPLIIGFYDDPQ
;
A
#
# COMPACT_ATOMS: atom_id res chain seq x y z
N MET A 1 5.62 10.09 20.24
CA MET A 1 6.22 10.46 18.93
C MET A 1 5.22 11.29 18.13
N THR A 2 5.67 12.31 17.42
CA THR A 2 4.78 13.11 16.56
C THR A 2 4.46 12.28 15.31
N LYS A 3 3.17 12.06 15.05
CA LYS A 3 2.73 11.34 13.85
C LYS A 3 3.01 12.15 12.58
N ILE A 4 3.33 11.46 11.49
CA ILE A 4 3.57 12.07 10.18
C ILE A 4 2.22 12.41 9.55
N LYS A 5 2.00 13.68 9.23
CA LYS A 5 0.79 14.12 8.52
C LYS A 5 0.88 13.73 7.05
N ILE A 6 -0.16 13.06 6.56
CA ILE A 6 -0.30 12.66 5.16
C ILE A 6 -1.70 12.98 4.65
N VAL A 7 -1.84 13.21 3.36
CA VAL A 7 -3.14 13.33 2.69
C VAL A 7 -3.40 12.06 1.90
N VAL A 8 -4.61 11.53 1.96
CA VAL A 8 -5.02 10.32 1.25
C VAL A 8 -6.27 10.62 0.44
N ILE A 9 -6.18 10.51 -0.89
CA ILE A 9 -7.29 10.75 -1.82
C ILE A 9 -7.76 9.40 -2.34
N VAL A 10 -9.01 9.04 -2.03
CA VAL A 10 -9.62 7.76 -2.39
C VAL A 10 -10.87 7.95 -3.23
N GLY A 11 -11.24 6.95 -4.00
CA GLY A 11 -12.46 6.95 -4.79
C GLY A 11 -12.33 6.11 -6.05
N PRO A 12 -13.43 5.97 -6.82
CA PRO A 12 -13.46 5.22 -8.06
C PRO A 12 -12.46 5.75 -9.11
N THR A 13 -12.22 4.96 -10.15
CA THR A 13 -11.40 5.40 -11.29
C THR A 13 -12.09 6.56 -12.04
N ALA A 14 -11.31 7.48 -12.58
CA ALA A 14 -11.77 8.60 -13.42
C ALA A 14 -12.68 9.65 -12.75
N VAL A 15 -12.65 9.78 -11.42
CA VAL A 15 -13.43 10.81 -10.68
C VAL A 15 -12.65 12.11 -10.42
N GLY A 16 -11.42 12.26 -10.93
CA GLY A 16 -10.62 13.46 -10.73
C GLY A 16 -9.63 13.43 -9.56
N LYS A 17 -9.34 12.24 -8.99
CA LYS A 17 -8.36 12.10 -7.90
C LYS A 17 -6.98 12.66 -8.25
N THR A 18 -6.48 12.37 -9.44
CA THR A 18 -5.16 12.83 -9.91
C THR A 18 -5.10 14.34 -9.98
N ALA A 19 -6.12 14.97 -10.57
CA ALA A 19 -6.21 16.43 -10.68
C ALA A 19 -6.22 17.11 -9.30
N LEU A 20 -6.99 16.57 -8.35
CA LEU A 20 -6.98 17.06 -6.97
C LEU A 20 -5.63 16.88 -6.30
N GLY A 21 -5.00 15.70 -6.46
CA GLY A 21 -3.67 15.42 -5.94
C GLY A 21 -2.63 16.42 -6.44
N ILE A 22 -2.61 16.71 -7.72
CA ILE A 22 -1.72 17.71 -8.33
C ILE A 22 -1.98 19.11 -7.77
N SER A 23 -3.25 19.49 -7.65
CA SER A 23 -3.63 20.81 -7.10
C SER A 23 -3.15 20.96 -5.64
N LEU A 24 -3.33 19.92 -4.83
CA LEU A 24 -2.84 19.90 -3.44
C LEU A 24 -1.31 19.88 -3.36
N ALA A 25 -0.64 19.13 -4.24
CA ALA A 25 0.81 19.10 -4.30
C ALA A 25 1.41 20.47 -4.60
N LYS A 26 0.79 21.22 -5.53
CA LYS A 26 1.20 22.59 -5.85
C LYS A 26 0.92 23.56 -4.71
N ALA A 27 -0.28 23.48 -4.10
CA ALA A 27 -0.70 24.40 -3.05
C ALA A 27 0.07 24.23 -1.74
N PHE A 28 0.44 23.01 -1.39
CA PHE A 28 1.02 22.65 -0.08
C PHE A 28 2.45 22.11 -0.17
N ASN A 29 3.14 22.33 -1.28
CA ASN A 29 4.50 21.84 -1.50
C ASN A 29 4.60 20.32 -1.23
N GLY A 30 3.72 19.55 -1.86
CA GLY A 30 3.63 18.11 -1.69
C GLY A 30 4.16 17.32 -2.87
N GLU A 31 4.25 16.00 -2.69
CA GLU A 31 4.53 15.04 -3.75
C GLU A 31 3.52 13.89 -3.68
N ILE A 32 3.21 13.30 -4.83
CA ILE A 32 2.17 12.28 -4.97
C ILE A 32 2.79 10.89 -4.88
N ILE A 33 2.12 10.01 -4.16
CA ILE A 33 2.42 8.57 -4.12
C ILE A 33 1.21 7.85 -4.70
N SER A 34 1.40 7.09 -5.79
CA SER A 34 0.33 6.28 -6.37
C SER A 34 0.03 5.08 -5.49
N GLY A 35 -1.22 4.98 -5.01
CA GLY A 35 -1.76 3.85 -4.26
C GLY A 35 -2.59 2.89 -5.13
N ASP A 36 -2.29 2.81 -6.42
CA ASP A 36 -2.99 1.97 -7.38
C ASP A 36 -2.17 0.73 -7.75
N SER A 37 -2.80 -0.44 -7.71
CA SER A 37 -2.14 -1.73 -7.98
C SER A 37 -1.78 -1.96 -9.45
N GLN A 38 -2.28 -1.14 -10.37
CA GLN A 38 -2.00 -1.26 -11.80
C GLN A 38 -0.99 -0.24 -12.30
N GLN A 39 -0.96 0.95 -11.70
CA GLN A 39 -0.07 2.03 -12.11
C GLN A 39 1.41 1.75 -11.81
N VAL A 40 1.69 0.78 -10.95
CA VAL A 40 3.07 0.35 -10.63
C VAL A 40 3.77 -0.32 -11.81
N TYR A 41 3.01 -0.87 -12.77
CA TYR A 41 3.55 -1.61 -13.90
C TYR A 41 3.84 -0.73 -15.09
N ARG A 42 5.05 -0.89 -15.65
CA ARG A 42 5.44 -0.28 -16.93
C ARG A 42 4.54 -0.81 -18.04
N GLN A 43 4.27 0.02 -19.04
CA GLN A 43 3.49 -0.32 -20.23
C GLN A 43 2.00 -0.63 -19.99
N LEU A 44 1.51 -0.60 -18.75
CA LEU A 44 0.08 -0.66 -18.46
C LEU A 44 -0.52 0.76 -18.40
N ASP A 45 -0.55 1.44 -19.54
CA ASP A 45 -0.95 2.86 -19.60
C ASP A 45 -2.43 3.02 -19.97
N ILE A 46 -3.01 2.02 -20.66
CA ILE A 46 -4.40 2.06 -21.11
C ILE A 46 -5.31 1.36 -20.09
N GLY A 47 -6.39 2.03 -19.70
CA GLY A 47 -7.39 1.48 -18.77
C GLY A 47 -7.01 1.50 -17.29
N THR A 48 -5.83 2.03 -16.94
CA THR A 48 -5.35 2.09 -15.56
C THR A 48 -5.49 3.47 -14.92
N ALA A 49 -5.97 4.45 -15.70
CA ALA A 49 -5.99 5.87 -15.30
C ALA A 49 -4.63 6.37 -14.75
N LYS A 50 -3.53 5.83 -15.27
CA LYS A 50 -2.17 6.25 -14.91
C LYS A 50 -2.01 7.74 -15.23
N ALA A 51 -1.31 8.45 -14.35
CA ALA A 51 -0.99 9.85 -14.57
C ALA A 51 -0.24 10.03 -15.90
N THR A 52 -0.71 10.95 -16.72
CA THR A 52 -0.08 11.28 -18.00
C THR A 52 1.30 11.89 -17.79
N GLN A 53 2.10 11.97 -18.85
CA GLN A 53 3.40 12.62 -18.77
C GLN A 53 3.25 14.10 -18.33
N GLU A 54 2.26 14.82 -18.85
CA GLU A 54 1.98 16.20 -18.45
C GLU A 54 1.62 16.31 -16.96
N GLU A 55 0.82 15.39 -16.45
CA GLU A 55 0.46 15.31 -15.02
C GLU A 55 1.67 14.99 -14.15
N GLN A 56 2.55 14.10 -14.59
CA GLN A 56 3.79 13.77 -13.88
C GLN A 56 4.81 14.91 -13.91
N GLU A 57 4.82 15.72 -14.97
CA GLU A 57 5.62 16.96 -15.04
C GLU A 57 5.04 18.06 -14.14
N ALA A 58 3.73 18.08 -13.95
CA ALA A 58 3.04 19.06 -13.11
C ALA A 58 3.27 18.87 -11.62
N ALA A 59 3.51 17.65 -11.16
CA ALA A 59 3.85 17.29 -9.78
C ALA A 59 4.67 16.00 -9.76
N VAL A 60 5.57 15.88 -8.78
CA VAL A 60 6.37 14.64 -8.62
C VAL A 60 5.47 13.49 -8.18
N HIS A 61 5.55 12.39 -8.91
CA HIS A 61 4.83 11.15 -8.62
C HIS A 61 5.81 10.02 -8.26
N HIS A 62 5.46 9.25 -7.25
CA HIS A 62 6.16 8.05 -6.81
C HIS A 62 5.31 6.81 -7.03
N LEU A 63 5.93 5.66 -7.17
CA LEU A 63 5.33 4.34 -7.34
C LEU A 63 4.51 4.18 -8.64
N ILE A 64 4.91 4.89 -9.68
CA ILE A 64 4.44 4.70 -11.05
C ILE A 64 5.59 4.09 -11.85
N ASP A 65 5.30 3.08 -12.69
CA ASP A 65 6.26 2.43 -13.59
C ASP A 65 7.50 1.85 -12.89
N ILE A 66 7.33 1.28 -11.70
CA ILE A 66 8.42 0.73 -10.88
C ILE A 66 8.59 -0.79 -11.02
N ARG A 67 7.69 -1.48 -11.72
CA ARG A 67 7.72 -2.93 -11.95
C ARG A 67 7.49 -3.27 -13.41
N GLU A 68 8.07 -4.39 -13.85
CA GLU A 68 7.72 -4.99 -15.13
C GLU A 68 6.42 -5.80 -15.01
N VAL A 69 5.67 -5.94 -16.09
CA VAL A 69 4.38 -6.67 -16.10
C VAL A 69 4.52 -8.16 -15.73
N THR A 70 5.72 -8.70 -15.81
CA THR A 70 6.06 -10.07 -15.42
C THR A 70 6.35 -10.23 -13.94
N GLU A 71 6.51 -9.14 -13.20
CA GLU A 71 6.79 -9.15 -11.77
C GLU A 71 5.48 -9.15 -10.97
N SER A 72 5.49 -9.78 -9.81
CA SER A 72 4.41 -9.62 -8.83
C SER A 72 4.63 -8.37 -7.99
N TYR A 73 3.53 -7.75 -7.57
CA TYR A 73 3.57 -6.64 -6.63
C TYR A 73 2.44 -6.79 -5.61
N SER A 74 2.81 -7.05 -4.37
CA SER A 74 1.89 -7.31 -3.27
C SER A 74 1.59 -6.04 -2.47
N ALA A 75 0.52 -6.09 -1.66
CA ALA A 75 0.23 -5.02 -0.70
C ALA A 75 1.37 -4.81 0.31
N TYR A 76 2.10 -5.87 0.65
CA TYR A 76 3.29 -5.78 1.49
C TYR A 76 4.40 -4.95 0.84
N GLU A 77 4.74 -5.24 -0.40
CA GLU A 77 5.76 -4.47 -1.15
C GLU A 77 5.32 -3.03 -1.33
N PHE A 78 4.03 -2.80 -1.61
CA PHE A 78 3.47 -1.45 -1.66
C PHE A 78 3.69 -0.69 -0.34
N VAL A 79 3.37 -1.29 0.80
CA VAL A 79 3.55 -0.64 2.11
C VAL A 79 5.01 -0.26 2.33
N GLN A 80 5.95 -1.15 2.02
CA GLN A 80 7.38 -0.86 2.16
C GLN A 80 7.83 0.29 1.25
N ASP A 81 7.46 0.25 -0.02
CA ASP A 81 7.84 1.28 -0.98
C ASP A 81 7.17 2.61 -0.66
N ALA A 82 5.90 2.60 -0.23
CA ALA A 82 5.19 3.79 0.21
C ALA A 82 5.81 4.41 1.47
N GLN A 83 6.19 3.61 2.45
CA GLN A 83 6.86 4.09 3.67
C GLN A 83 8.20 4.75 3.34
N LYS A 84 8.99 4.18 2.43
CA LYS A 84 10.24 4.80 1.96
C LYS A 84 9.97 6.13 1.27
N ALA A 85 8.99 6.17 0.37
CA ALA A 85 8.60 7.39 -0.32
C ALA A 85 8.12 8.47 0.66
N ILE A 86 7.27 8.13 1.62
CA ILE A 86 6.80 9.06 2.67
C ILE A 86 7.98 9.61 3.46
N SER A 87 8.88 8.75 3.90
CA SER A 87 10.06 9.16 4.69
C SER A 87 10.95 10.12 3.89
N ASP A 88 11.21 9.82 2.62
CA ASP A 88 11.99 10.70 1.74
C ASP A 88 11.31 12.06 1.53
N ILE A 89 10.01 12.08 1.22
CA ILE A 89 9.23 13.31 1.02
C ILE A 89 9.27 14.18 2.27
N VAL A 90 9.02 13.59 3.44
CA VAL A 90 9.03 14.31 4.73
C VAL A 90 10.41 14.81 5.07
N SER A 91 11.49 14.05 4.80
CA SER A 91 12.86 14.48 5.04
C SER A 91 13.24 15.75 4.26
N ARG A 92 12.58 15.97 3.12
CA ARG A 92 12.72 17.18 2.30
C ARG A 92 11.74 18.30 2.68
N GLY A 93 11.00 18.16 3.79
CA GLY A 93 10.03 19.14 4.26
C GLY A 93 8.78 19.26 3.40
N LYS A 94 8.43 18.21 2.65
CA LYS A 94 7.27 18.19 1.76
C LYS A 94 6.13 17.35 2.31
N LEU A 95 4.93 17.56 1.80
CA LEU A 95 3.71 16.85 2.19
C LEU A 95 3.52 15.59 1.33
N PRO A 96 3.45 14.38 1.92
CA PRO A 96 3.07 13.19 1.19
C PRO A 96 1.57 13.18 0.89
N ILE A 97 1.23 12.98 -0.39
CA ILE A 97 -0.16 12.89 -0.87
C ILE A 97 -0.34 11.56 -1.57
N ILE A 98 -1.13 10.66 -0.98
CA ILE A 98 -1.38 9.34 -1.54
C ILE A 98 -2.67 9.39 -2.35
N VAL A 99 -2.60 8.97 -3.60
CA VAL A 99 -3.75 8.95 -4.52
C VAL A 99 -3.97 7.53 -5.01
N GLY A 100 -5.13 6.96 -4.76
CA GLY A 100 -5.41 5.61 -5.22
C GLY A 100 -6.84 5.12 -5.03
N GLY A 101 -7.16 4.05 -5.74
CA GLY A 101 -8.45 3.35 -5.66
C GLY A 101 -8.35 1.96 -5.05
N THR A 102 -7.15 1.43 -4.83
CA THR A 102 -6.95 0.09 -4.30
C THR A 102 -7.05 0.09 -2.78
N GLY A 103 -8.26 -0.17 -2.27
CA GLY A 103 -8.56 -0.12 -0.84
C GLY A 103 -7.63 -0.97 0.01
N LEU A 104 -7.26 -2.18 -0.46
CA LEU A 104 -6.34 -3.05 0.27
C LEU A 104 -4.96 -2.41 0.49
N TYR A 105 -4.42 -1.70 -0.51
CA TYR A 105 -3.12 -1.05 -0.39
C TYR A 105 -3.16 0.09 0.64
N LEU A 106 -4.18 0.92 0.54
CA LEU A 106 -4.35 2.07 1.44
C LEU A 106 -4.68 1.61 2.86
N GLN A 107 -5.56 0.64 3.00
CA GLN A 107 -5.88 0.05 4.30
C GLN A 107 -4.62 -0.56 4.94
N SER A 108 -3.85 -1.31 4.19
CA SER A 108 -2.60 -1.92 4.67
C SER A 108 -1.57 -0.88 5.12
N LEU A 109 -1.50 0.27 4.44
CA LEU A 109 -0.61 1.35 4.82
C LEU A 109 -1.09 2.09 6.08
N LEU A 110 -2.38 2.37 6.20
CA LEU A 110 -2.95 3.21 7.26
C LEU A 110 -3.24 2.44 8.55
N GLU A 111 -3.78 1.23 8.46
CA GLU A 111 -4.05 0.36 9.62
C GLU A 111 -2.79 -0.39 10.06
N GLY A 112 -1.75 -0.27 9.24
CA GLY A 112 -0.53 -1.02 9.36
C GLY A 112 -0.76 -2.48 8.95
N TYR A 113 -0.10 -2.90 7.89
CA TYR A 113 0.57 -4.18 7.96
C TYR A 113 1.65 -3.91 8.99
N HIS A 114 1.33 -3.89 10.22
CA HIS A 114 2.14 -3.59 11.39
C HIS A 114 3.65 -3.83 11.18
N LEU A 115 4.21 -3.13 10.22
CA LEU A 115 5.63 -3.05 9.95
C LEU A 115 6.21 -1.86 10.75
N GLY A 116 5.51 -1.53 11.85
CA GLY A 116 5.95 -0.53 12.78
C GLY A 116 7.20 -1.00 13.50
N GLY A 117 8.25 -0.37 13.26
CA GLY A 117 9.53 -0.13 13.88
C GLY A 117 10.19 -1.11 14.85
N GLN A 118 9.57 -2.20 15.25
CA GLN A 118 10.13 -3.21 16.16
C GLN A 118 10.03 -4.65 15.63
N VAL A 119 9.29 -4.89 14.56
CA VAL A 119 9.25 -6.22 13.93
C VAL A 119 10.49 -6.38 13.06
N ASP A 120 11.20 -7.48 13.24
CA ASP A 120 12.29 -7.85 12.34
C ASP A 120 11.75 -8.08 10.92
N GLN A 121 11.87 -7.06 10.09
CA GLN A 121 11.36 -7.08 8.71
C GLN A 121 12.03 -8.17 7.86
N GLU A 122 13.27 -8.51 8.16
CA GLU A 122 13.96 -9.61 7.47
C GLU A 122 13.37 -10.96 7.87
N ALA A 123 13.02 -11.14 9.16
CA ALA A 123 12.36 -12.35 9.63
C ALA A 123 10.97 -12.53 9.00
N VAL A 124 10.17 -11.45 8.93
CA VAL A 124 8.84 -11.47 8.27
C VAL A 124 8.98 -11.82 6.79
N LYS A 125 9.94 -11.21 6.10
CA LYS A 125 10.19 -11.48 4.69
C LYS A 125 10.67 -12.92 4.46
N ALA A 126 11.57 -13.40 5.29
CA ALA A 126 12.07 -14.78 5.22
C ALA A 126 10.95 -15.79 5.43
N TYR A 127 10.10 -15.57 6.45
CA TYR A 127 8.95 -16.42 6.71
C TYR A 127 7.91 -16.39 5.58
N ARG A 128 7.64 -15.23 5.01
CA ARG A 128 6.79 -15.11 3.83
C ARG A 128 7.34 -15.90 2.65
N ASN A 129 8.62 -15.75 2.35
CA ASN A 129 9.26 -16.49 1.27
C ASN A 129 9.18 -18.01 1.48
N GLU A 130 9.30 -18.47 2.72
CA GLU A 130 9.09 -19.87 3.07
C GLU A 130 7.67 -20.32 2.75
N LEU A 131 6.66 -19.55 3.20
CA LEU A 131 5.25 -19.86 2.94
C LEU A 131 4.89 -19.82 1.44
N GLU A 132 5.49 -18.93 0.69
CA GLU A 132 5.27 -18.82 -0.76
C GLU A 132 5.83 -20.01 -1.55
N GLN A 133 6.78 -20.75 -0.99
CA GLN A 133 7.33 -21.97 -1.61
C GLN A 133 6.52 -23.23 -1.29
N LEU A 134 5.66 -23.20 -0.28
CA LEU A 134 4.77 -24.32 0.03
C LEU A 134 3.72 -24.50 -1.07
N ASP A 135 3.27 -25.72 -1.28
CA ASP A 135 2.06 -25.94 -2.08
C ASP A 135 0.80 -25.58 -1.25
N ASP A 136 -0.36 -25.56 -1.91
CA ASP A 136 -1.61 -25.16 -1.27
C ASP A 136 -2.04 -26.14 -0.17
N HIS A 137 -1.75 -27.43 -0.32
CA HIS A 137 -2.06 -28.43 0.67
C HIS A 137 -1.29 -28.19 1.98
N ASP A 138 0.03 -28.04 1.89
CA ASP A 138 0.91 -27.82 3.04
C ASP A 138 0.62 -26.48 3.72
N LEU A 139 0.29 -25.47 2.91
CA LEU A 139 -0.07 -24.15 3.42
C LEU A 139 -1.38 -24.20 4.24
N TYR A 140 -2.39 -24.91 3.75
CA TYR A 140 -3.67 -25.04 4.45
C TYR A 140 -3.58 -25.99 5.66
N GLU A 141 -2.73 -27.01 5.60
CA GLU A 141 -2.42 -27.85 6.77
C GLU A 141 -1.80 -27.02 7.90
N ARG A 142 -0.88 -26.11 7.58
CA ARG A 142 -0.30 -25.19 8.57
C ARG A 142 -1.36 -24.30 9.24
N LEU A 143 -2.37 -23.82 8.51
CA LEU A 143 -3.49 -23.09 9.12
C LEU A 143 -4.24 -23.94 10.15
N GLN A 144 -4.52 -25.21 9.82
CA GLN A 144 -5.22 -26.13 10.71
C GLN A 144 -4.40 -26.44 11.97
N VAL A 145 -3.12 -26.74 11.81
CA VAL A 145 -2.19 -27.02 12.92
C VAL A 145 -2.12 -25.83 13.88
N ASN A 146 -2.16 -24.61 13.38
CA ASN A 146 -2.13 -23.39 14.18
C ASN A 146 -3.54 -22.93 14.64
N ASN A 147 -4.60 -23.71 14.41
CA ASN A 147 -5.98 -23.38 14.73
C ASN A 147 -6.45 -22.02 14.13
N ILE A 148 -5.96 -21.68 12.96
CA ILE A 148 -6.28 -20.44 12.26
C ILE A 148 -7.46 -20.67 11.32
N THR A 149 -8.55 -19.94 11.53
CA THR A 149 -9.75 -19.97 10.67
C THR A 149 -9.82 -18.71 9.84
N ILE A 150 -10.03 -18.86 8.52
CA ILE A 150 -10.23 -17.76 7.59
C ILE A 150 -11.53 -17.97 6.81
N GLU A 151 -12.34 -16.90 6.65
CA GLU A 151 -13.68 -16.98 6.04
C GLU A 151 -13.65 -17.40 4.56
N GLN A 152 -12.66 -16.94 3.82
CA GLN A 152 -12.47 -17.32 2.42
C GLN A 152 -11.04 -17.81 2.24
N VAL A 153 -10.90 -19.11 2.05
CA VAL A 153 -9.61 -19.76 1.89
C VAL A 153 -9.06 -19.46 0.50
N ASN A 154 -7.99 -18.68 0.45
CA ASN A 154 -7.14 -18.55 -0.72
C ASN A 154 -5.69 -18.39 -0.27
N ARG A 155 -4.76 -18.66 -1.18
CA ARG A 155 -3.33 -18.68 -0.90
C ARG A 155 -2.83 -17.39 -0.22
N ARG A 156 -3.22 -16.21 -0.71
CA ARG A 156 -2.81 -14.91 -0.13
C ARG A 156 -3.30 -14.73 1.29
N ARG A 157 -4.57 -15.07 1.55
CA ARG A 157 -5.16 -14.98 2.90
C ARG A 157 -4.54 -15.97 3.86
N ALA A 158 -4.24 -17.18 3.39
CA ALA A 158 -3.57 -18.19 4.18
C ALA A 158 -2.17 -17.74 4.63
N ILE A 159 -1.35 -17.26 3.70
CA ILE A 159 -0.03 -16.71 4.00
C ILE A 159 -0.15 -15.56 5.01
N ARG A 160 -1.08 -14.63 4.77
CA ARG A 160 -1.26 -13.49 5.66
C ARG A 160 -1.70 -13.89 7.07
N ALA A 161 -2.61 -14.84 7.19
CA ALA A 161 -3.08 -15.33 8.49
C ALA A 161 -1.96 -16.01 9.28
N LEU A 162 -1.10 -16.77 8.61
CA LEU A 162 0.08 -17.39 9.21
C LEU A 162 1.13 -16.36 9.64
N GLU A 163 1.39 -15.33 8.84
CA GLU A 163 2.27 -14.22 9.22
C GLU A 163 1.76 -13.51 10.48
N LEU A 164 0.48 -13.16 10.49
CA LEU A 164 -0.14 -12.51 11.64
C LEU A 164 -0.03 -13.36 12.89
N ALA A 165 -0.28 -14.66 12.79
CA ALA A 165 -0.17 -15.57 13.93
C ALA A 165 1.27 -15.71 14.43
N GLN A 166 2.25 -15.73 13.51
CA GLN A 166 3.67 -15.87 13.87
C GLN A 166 4.23 -14.64 14.58
N PHE A 167 3.78 -13.45 14.17
CA PHE A 167 4.31 -12.18 14.65
C PHE A 167 3.27 -11.35 15.43
N ALA A 168 2.19 -11.97 15.93
CA ALA A 168 1.04 -11.29 16.56
C ALA A 168 1.47 -10.37 17.72
N ASP A 169 2.32 -10.85 18.62
CA ASP A 169 2.74 -10.12 19.80
C ASP A 169 3.55 -8.85 19.46
N GLU A 170 4.26 -8.88 18.32
CA GLU A 170 5.02 -7.74 17.85
C GLU A 170 4.15 -6.76 17.05
N LEU A 171 3.04 -7.25 16.47
CA LEU A 171 2.14 -6.54 15.60
C LEU A 171 1.04 -5.78 16.34
N GLU A 172 0.54 -6.29 17.46
CA GLU A 172 -0.55 -5.66 18.24
C GLU A 172 -0.14 -4.34 18.92
N ASN A 173 1.15 -4.12 19.12
CA ASN A 173 1.67 -2.95 19.82
C ASN A 173 2.18 -1.82 18.90
N ALA A 174 2.05 -1.95 17.58
CA ALA A 174 2.49 -0.93 16.65
C ALA A 174 1.44 0.15 16.46
N GLU A 175 1.62 1.31 17.10
CA GLU A 175 0.82 2.51 16.78
C GLU A 175 1.09 2.94 15.33
N THR A 176 0.02 3.35 14.63
CA THR A 176 0.16 3.95 13.28
C THR A 176 1.06 5.17 13.32
N ALA A 177 2.11 5.16 12.49
CA ALA A 177 3.06 6.26 12.38
C ALA A 177 2.46 7.52 11.71
N TYR A 178 1.24 7.39 11.14
CA TYR A 178 0.63 8.40 10.30
C TYR A 178 -0.60 9.04 10.93
N GLU A 179 -0.79 10.33 10.63
CA GLU A 179 -2.01 11.10 10.89
C GLU A 179 -2.62 11.46 9.51
N PRO A 180 -3.54 10.62 8.98
CA PRO A 180 -4.08 10.80 7.65
C PRO A 180 -5.25 11.80 7.64
N LEU A 181 -5.24 12.72 6.65
CA LEU A 181 -6.42 13.42 6.19
C LEU A 181 -6.97 12.68 4.96
N ILE A 182 -8.12 12.03 5.11
CA ILE A 182 -8.72 11.22 4.04
C ILE A 182 -9.77 12.05 3.31
N ILE A 183 -9.61 12.16 1.98
CA ILE A 183 -10.56 12.82 1.08
C ILE A 183 -11.15 11.74 0.17
N GLY A 184 -12.45 11.49 0.30
CA GLY A 184 -13.18 10.48 -0.48
C GLY A 184 -14.00 11.12 -1.61
N PHE A 185 -13.90 10.57 -2.81
CA PHE A 185 -14.85 10.81 -3.90
C PHE A 185 -15.90 9.70 -3.88
N TYR A 186 -17.14 10.08 -4.00
CA TYR A 186 -18.28 9.17 -4.12
C TYR A 186 -18.94 9.41 -5.47
N ASP A 187 -19.27 8.32 -6.18
CA ASP A 187 -20.24 8.42 -7.26
C ASP A 187 -21.62 8.56 -6.63
N ASP A 188 -22.33 9.65 -6.91
CA ASP A 188 -23.73 9.77 -6.55
C ASP A 188 -24.55 8.88 -7.50
N PRO A 189 -25.15 7.79 -7.01
CA PRO A 189 -25.98 6.95 -7.86
C PRO A 189 -27.22 7.74 -8.25
N GLN A 190 -27.27 8.19 -9.50
CA GLN A 190 -28.47 8.74 -10.11
C GLN A 190 -29.48 7.65 -10.39
#